data_7a7d8541a48ee083672af57ca9332aa7
#
_entry.id   7a7d8541a48ee083672af57ca9332aa7
#
_cell.length_a   1.000
_cell.length_b   1.000
_cell.length_c   1.000
_cell.angle_alpha   90.00
_cell.angle_beta   90.00
_cell.angle_gamma   90.00
#
_symmetry.space_group_name_H-M   'P 1'
#
loop_
_entity.id
_entity.type
_entity.pdbx_description
1 polymer ?
#
loop_
_entity_poly.entity_id
_entity_poly.type
_entity_poly.pdbx_seq_one_letter_code
_entity_poly.pdbx_strand_id
1 'polypeptide(L)'
;MTFPNSVCNKIEYKKIGNIDYTMLHIVTGCMFAGKTTELANIYNYLINTVNPPKIIVFDYDTRNQSTILYTHDDTPIPCTSIAQLSIEHLNYDVILINEAQFFKGLKEFVLRALEIGKIVYLFGLDGDFKQEKFGELIDLLPMADTYVKLYAKCACGAKASFSKRLSNEIKQYGPHDTYIPVCRACLS
;
A
#
# COMPACT_ATOMS: atom_id res chain seq x y z
N MET A 1 -29.65 5.04 -19.58
CA MET A 1 -29.02 5.73 -18.44
C MET A 1 -27.51 5.56 -18.59
N THR A 2 -26.85 6.59 -19.03
CA THR A 2 -25.40 6.64 -19.22
C THR A 2 -24.77 6.94 -17.87
N PHE A 3 -24.01 6.00 -17.33
CA PHE A 3 -23.18 6.23 -16.15
C PHE A 3 -22.03 7.17 -16.53
N PRO A 4 -21.77 8.24 -15.77
CA PRO A 4 -20.65 9.10 -16.05
C PRO A 4 -19.33 8.36 -15.80
N ASN A 5 -18.40 8.57 -16.72
CA ASN A 5 -17.03 8.04 -16.72
C ASN A 5 -16.33 8.25 -15.39
N SER A 6 -15.65 7.17 -14.98
CA SER A 6 -14.52 7.09 -14.04
C SER A 6 -14.13 8.40 -13.35
N VAL A 7 -14.64 8.61 -12.15
CA VAL A 7 -13.96 9.49 -11.19
C VAL A 7 -12.72 8.72 -10.72
N CYS A 8 -11.65 8.84 -11.50
CA CYS A 8 -10.32 8.67 -10.96
C CYS A 8 -10.16 9.81 -9.96
N ASN A 9 -10.32 9.53 -8.67
CA ASN A 9 -9.93 10.46 -7.62
C ASN A 9 -8.41 10.61 -7.72
N LYS A 10 -7.97 11.60 -8.53
CA LYS A 10 -6.59 12.07 -8.47
C LYS A 10 -6.39 12.53 -7.02
N ILE A 11 -5.54 11.84 -6.30
CA ILE A 11 -5.04 12.31 -5.01
C ILE A 11 -4.40 13.65 -5.32
N GLU A 12 -5.05 14.74 -4.89
CA GLU A 12 -4.43 16.07 -4.96
C GLU A 12 -3.31 16.10 -3.91
N TYR A 13 -2.08 15.85 -4.36
CA TYR A 13 -0.90 16.06 -3.55
C TYR A 13 -0.79 17.57 -3.27
N LYS A 14 -1.34 18.04 -2.15
CA LYS A 14 -1.13 19.41 -1.69
C LYS A 14 0.36 19.64 -1.54
N LYS A 15 0.85 20.75 -2.11
CA LYS A 15 2.25 21.19 -2.20
C LYS A 15 3.05 20.77 -0.97
N ILE A 16 3.97 19.83 -1.15
CA ILE A 16 5.03 19.48 -0.19
C ILE A 16 6.16 20.52 -0.34
N GLY A 17 5.84 21.79 -0.03
CA GLY A 17 6.80 22.86 0.05
C GLY A 17 6.70 23.48 1.44
N ASN A 18 7.73 23.32 2.29
CA ASN A 18 7.80 23.61 3.73
C ASN A 18 6.87 22.68 4.54
N ILE A 19 7.33 21.44 4.75
CA ILE A 19 6.58 20.43 5.49
C ILE A 19 6.85 20.61 6.98
N ASP A 20 5.91 21.25 7.66
CA ASP A 20 5.79 21.18 9.13
C ASP A 20 4.62 20.28 9.56
N TYR A 21 4.16 19.37 8.68
CA TYR A 21 2.99 18.52 8.97
C TYR A 21 3.33 17.04 8.90
N THR A 22 3.13 16.37 10.01
CA THR A 22 3.08 14.91 10.06
C THR A 22 1.80 14.43 9.39
N MET A 23 1.85 13.35 8.61
CA MET A 23 0.68 12.84 7.88
C MET A 23 0.74 11.33 7.76
N LEU A 24 -0.43 10.70 7.88
CA LEU A 24 -0.64 9.28 7.61
C LEU A 24 -1.55 9.09 6.40
N HIS A 25 -1.01 8.48 5.36
CA HIS A 25 -1.76 8.13 4.15
C HIS A 25 -1.88 6.61 4.05
N ILE A 26 -3.10 6.12 3.85
CA ILE A 26 -3.37 4.70 3.73
C ILE A 26 -3.99 4.39 2.36
N VAL A 27 -3.37 3.49 1.61
CA VAL A 27 -3.83 2.99 0.32
C VAL A 27 -4.07 1.49 0.43
N THR A 28 -5.31 1.07 0.32
CA THR A 28 -5.67 -0.35 0.36
C THR A 28 -6.29 -0.82 -0.94
N GLY A 29 -6.56 -2.10 -1.03
CA GLY A 29 -7.26 -2.73 -2.15
C GLY A 29 -6.92 -4.20 -2.26
N CYS A 30 -7.73 -4.94 -3.00
CA CYS A 30 -7.48 -6.35 -3.25
C CYS A 30 -6.17 -6.57 -4.05
N MET A 31 -5.78 -7.81 -4.25
CA MET A 31 -4.66 -8.13 -5.14
C MET A 31 -4.94 -7.58 -6.54
N PHE A 32 -3.90 -7.14 -7.24
CA PHE A 32 -3.96 -6.53 -8.58
C PHE A 32 -4.72 -5.19 -8.66
N ALA A 33 -5.03 -4.54 -7.53
CA ALA A 33 -5.71 -3.23 -7.51
C ALA A 33 -4.79 -2.04 -7.86
N GLY A 34 -3.49 -2.26 -8.12
CA GLY A 34 -2.55 -1.19 -8.49
C GLY A 34 -1.89 -0.47 -7.31
N LYS A 35 -1.87 -1.07 -6.12
CA LYS A 35 -1.25 -0.47 -4.93
C LYS A 35 0.23 -0.14 -5.12
N THR A 36 1.01 -1.07 -5.70
CA THR A 36 2.44 -0.86 -5.99
C THR A 36 2.65 0.19 -7.07
N THR A 37 1.75 0.28 -8.05
CA THR A 37 1.77 1.35 -9.06
C THR A 37 1.53 2.72 -8.41
N GLU A 38 0.59 2.81 -7.46
CA GLU A 38 0.34 4.05 -6.73
C GLU A 38 1.52 4.43 -5.83
N LEU A 39 2.18 3.46 -5.18
CA LEU A 39 3.44 3.69 -4.47
C LEU A 39 4.50 4.28 -5.39
N ALA A 40 4.66 3.71 -6.60
CA ALA A 40 5.60 4.22 -7.61
C ALA A 40 5.29 5.67 -8.01
N ASN A 41 4.02 5.99 -8.23
CA ASN A 41 3.58 7.34 -8.58
C ASN A 41 3.96 8.35 -7.48
N ILE A 42 3.69 7.99 -6.21
CA ILE A 42 4.03 8.83 -5.06
C ILE A 42 5.54 8.99 -4.92
N TYR A 43 6.30 7.89 -5.00
CA TYR A 43 7.76 7.92 -4.93
C TYR A 43 8.34 8.82 -6.02
N ASN A 44 7.93 8.63 -7.28
CA ASN A 44 8.40 9.42 -8.40
C ASN A 44 8.00 10.92 -8.29
N TYR A 45 6.81 11.20 -7.78
CA TYR A 45 6.42 12.59 -7.50
C TYR A 45 7.36 13.22 -6.46
N LEU A 46 7.64 12.54 -5.35
CA LEU A 46 8.44 13.06 -4.24
C LEU A 46 9.89 13.33 -4.63
N ILE A 47 10.54 12.42 -5.37
CA ILE A 47 11.94 12.61 -5.81
C ILE A 47 12.11 13.72 -6.84
N ASN A 48 11.05 14.11 -7.55
CA ASN A 48 11.06 15.16 -8.54
C ASN A 48 10.61 16.53 -8.01
N THR A 49 10.42 16.69 -6.70
CA THR A 49 10.15 17.99 -6.09
C THR A 49 11.41 18.86 -6.07
N VAL A 50 11.25 20.18 -5.96
CA VAL A 50 12.38 21.14 -5.94
C VAL A 50 13.37 20.85 -4.80
N ASN A 51 12.86 20.42 -3.63
CA ASN A 51 13.63 19.99 -2.49
C ASN A 51 13.15 18.61 -2.08
N PRO A 52 13.68 17.52 -2.67
CA PRO A 52 13.18 16.18 -2.37
C PRO A 52 13.46 15.81 -0.91
N PRO A 53 12.45 15.29 -0.20
CA PRO A 53 12.65 14.81 1.15
C PRO A 53 13.53 13.56 1.18
N LYS A 54 14.08 13.22 2.33
CA LYS A 54 14.78 11.95 2.52
C LYS A 54 13.75 10.82 2.60
N ILE A 55 13.68 9.98 1.56
CA ILE A 55 12.64 8.95 1.38
C ILE A 55 13.22 7.56 1.62
N ILE A 56 12.44 6.69 2.24
CA ILE A 56 12.67 5.24 2.27
C ILE A 56 11.41 4.51 1.81
N VAL A 57 11.62 3.41 1.08
CA VAL A 57 10.59 2.44 0.72
C VAL A 57 10.91 1.13 1.40
N PHE A 58 10.03 0.65 2.27
CA PHE A 58 10.11 -0.69 2.84
C PHE A 58 9.19 -1.63 2.09
N ASP A 59 9.73 -2.79 1.76
CA ASP A 59 8.96 -3.90 1.21
C ASP A 59 9.05 -5.10 2.16
N TYR A 60 7.91 -5.74 2.40
CA TYR A 60 7.91 -6.94 3.23
C TYR A 60 8.35 -8.13 2.40
N ASP A 61 9.57 -8.59 2.57
CA ASP A 61 10.05 -9.85 2.02
C ASP A 61 10.93 -10.59 3.04
N THR A 62 10.57 -11.83 3.32
CA THR A 62 11.35 -12.73 4.20
C THR A 62 12.27 -13.67 3.43
N ARG A 63 12.22 -13.66 2.08
CA ARG A 63 12.88 -14.66 1.22
C ARG A 63 14.07 -14.12 0.46
N ASN A 64 13.93 -12.89 -0.06
CA ASN A 64 14.94 -12.25 -0.89
C ASN A 64 15.22 -10.86 -0.35
N GLN A 65 16.48 -10.56 -0.07
CA GLN A 65 16.90 -9.20 0.26
C GLN A 65 16.97 -8.36 -1.03
N SER A 66 15.82 -8.20 -1.70
CA SER A 66 15.76 -7.35 -2.89
C SER A 66 15.95 -5.89 -2.49
N THR A 67 16.71 -5.16 -3.29
CA THR A 67 16.87 -3.69 -3.19
C THR A 67 15.99 -2.95 -4.20
N ILE A 68 15.20 -3.68 -4.99
CA ILE A 68 14.34 -3.12 -6.03
C ILE A 68 12.98 -3.83 -5.96
N LEU A 69 11.94 -3.02 -5.84
CA LEU A 69 10.55 -3.41 -6.01
C LEU A 69 10.12 -3.08 -7.44
N TYR A 70 9.41 -3.98 -8.10
CA TYR A 70 8.88 -3.75 -9.44
C TYR A 70 7.37 -3.59 -9.42
N THR A 71 6.86 -2.64 -10.16
CA THR A 71 5.43 -2.56 -10.48
C THR A 71 5.04 -3.62 -11.50
N HIS A 72 3.73 -3.79 -11.75
CA HIS A 72 3.25 -4.66 -12.83
C HIS A 72 3.73 -4.25 -14.24
N ASP A 73 4.09 -2.98 -14.43
CA ASP A 73 4.60 -2.43 -15.67
C ASP A 73 6.15 -2.38 -15.67
N ASP A 74 6.78 -3.22 -14.86
CA ASP A 74 8.24 -3.35 -14.72
C ASP A 74 8.97 -2.05 -14.34
N THR A 75 8.26 -1.06 -13.75
CA THR A 75 8.91 0.16 -13.24
C THR A 75 9.66 -0.16 -11.95
N PRO A 76 11.00 0.04 -11.92
CA PRO A 76 11.80 -0.25 -10.73
C PRO A 76 11.69 0.89 -9.70
N ILE A 77 11.60 0.53 -8.43
CA ILE A 77 11.59 1.44 -7.28
C ILE A 77 12.65 0.95 -6.31
N PRO A 78 13.62 1.77 -5.92
CA PRO A 78 14.56 1.41 -4.87
C PRO A 78 13.82 1.12 -3.57
N CYS A 79 14.09 0.00 -2.94
CA CYS A 79 13.47 -0.38 -1.67
C CYS A 79 14.48 -1.07 -0.74
N THR A 80 14.08 -1.22 0.51
CA THR A 80 14.74 -2.05 1.50
C THR A 80 13.78 -3.15 1.91
N SER A 81 14.09 -4.40 1.53
CA SER A 81 13.31 -5.56 1.94
C SER A 81 13.64 -5.94 3.37
N ILE A 82 12.62 -5.91 4.23
CA ILE A 82 12.75 -6.19 5.66
C ILE A 82 11.57 -7.02 6.16
N ALA A 83 11.80 -7.79 7.21
CA ALA A 83 10.76 -8.55 7.89
C ALA A 83 10.20 -7.83 9.12
N GLN A 84 10.91 -6.82 9.64
CA GLN A 84 10.54 -6.12 10.87
C GLN A 84 10.92 -4.65 10.80
N LEU A 85 9.99 -3.78 11.22
CA LEU A 85 10.22 -2.36 11.39
C LEU A 85 10.96 -2.10 12.71
N SER A 86 11.85 -1.12 12.72
CA SER A 86 12.56 -0.68 13.92
C SER A 86 12.70 0.85 13.99
N ILE A 87 12.98 1.38 15.16
CA ILE A 87 13.15 2.83 15.37
C ILE A 87 14.31 3.45 14.57
N GLU A 88 15.30 2.65 14.19
CA GLU A 88 16.43 3.09 13.35
C GLU A 88 15.94 3.51 11.95
N HIS A 89 14.82 3.00 11.51
CA HIS A 89 14.19 3.34 10.24
C HIS A 89 13.51 4.73 10.25
N LEU A 90 13.45 5.41 11.40
CA LEU A 90 12.81 6.73 11.54
C LEU A 90 13.71 7.91 11.12
N ASN A 91 14.90 7.65 10.56
CA ASN A 91 15.85 8.68 10.10
C ASN A 91 15.49 9.28 8.71
N TYR A 92 14.29 9.04 8.21
CA TYR A 92 13.78 9.53 6.93
C TYR A 92 12.63 10.50 7.15
N ASP A 93 12.40 11.40 6.21
CA ASP A 93 11.31 12.38 6.28
C ASP A 93 9.98 11.77 5.82
N VAL A 94 10.07 10.93 4.79
CA VAL A 94 8.94 10.20 4.21
C VAL A 94 9.23 8.71 4.20
N ILE A 95 8.29 7.93 4.71
CA ILE A 95 8.37 6.48 4.84
C ILE A 95 7.21 5.86 4.06
N LEU A 96 7.53 5.10 3.01
CA LEU A 96 6.56 4.32 2.24
C LEU A 96 6.70 2.85 2.63
N ILE A 97 5.61 2.19 3.00
CA ILE A 97 5.61 0.78 3.44
C ILE A 97 4.70 -0.02 2.51
N ASN A 98 5.31 -0.87 1.67
CA ASN A 98 4.59 -1.83 0.84
C ASN A 98 4.27 -3.09 1.63
N GLU A 99 3.17 -3.76 1.26
CA GLU A 99 2.67 -4.98 1.93
C GLU A 99 2.53 -4.81 3.45
N ALA A 100 2.05 -3.63 3.87
CA ALA A 100 2.02 -3.16 5.25
C ALA A 100 1.27 -4.11 6.20
N GLN A 101 0.29 -4.89 5.71
CA GLN A 101 -0.47 -5.85 6.51
C GLN A 101 0.36 -6.97 7.12
N PHE A 102 1.58 -7.21 6.61
CA PHE A 102 2.44 -8.28 7.11
C PHE A 102 3.35 -7.87 8.26
N PHE A 103 3.56 -6.57 8.47
CA PHE A 103 4.43 -6.10 9.54
C PHE A 103 3.75 -6.20 10.90
N LYS A 104 4.35 -6.95 11.80
CA LYS A 104 3.98 -6.95 13.23
C LYS A 104 4.50 -5.68 13.89
N GLY A 105 3.71 -5.09 14.78
CA GLY A 105 4.05 -3.82 15.44
C GLY A 105 3.97 -2.61 14.51
N LEU A 106 3.27 -2.74 13.37
CA LEU A 106 3.07 -1.66 12.41
C LEU A 106 2.45 -0.43 13.08
N LYS A 107 1.44 -0.64 13.92
CA LYS A 107 0.72 0.44 14.60
C LYS A 107 1.66 1.24 15.50
N GLU A 108 2.46 0.56 16.33
CA GLU A 108 3.41 1.20 17.23
C GLU A 108 4.45 2.01 16.46
N PHE A 109 5.02 1.42 15.40
CA PHE A 109 5.99 2.08 14.54
C PHE A 109 5.42 3.34 13.90
N VAL A 110 4.21 3.27 13.33
CA VAL A 110 3.55 4.40 12.68
C VAL A 110 3.26 5.52 13.68
N LEU A 111 2.71 5.20 14.85
CA LEU A 111 2.46 6.20 15.89
C LEU A 111 3.73 6.92 16.29
N ARG A 112 4.83 6.18 16.47
CA ARG A 112 6.12 6.77 16.79
C ARG A 112 6.66 7.65 15.67
N ALA A 113 6.50 7.23 14.40
CA ALA A 113 6.88 8.04 13.25
C ALA A 113 6.11 9.39 13.21
N LEU A 114 4.80 9.34 13.44
CA LEU A 114 3.95 10.54 13.48
C LEU A 114 4.31 11.47 14.63
N GLU A 115 4.59 10.96 15.82
CA GLU A 115 5.03 11.76 16.99
C GLU A 115 6.28 12.59 16.72
N ILE A 116 7.18 12.09 15.87
CA ILE A 116 8.43 12.78 15.52
C ILE A 116 8.37 13.48 14.16
N GLY A 117 7.18 13.77 13.67
CA GLY A 117 6.96 14.62 12.49
C GLY A 117 7.21 13.94 11.14
N LYS A 118 7.06 12.61 11.02
CA LYS A 118 7.26 11.91 9.74
C LYS A 118 5.97 11.86 8.93
N ILE A 119 6.12 11.76 7.61
CA ILE A 119 5.04 11.42 6.69
C ILE A 119 5.11 9.94 6.39
N VAL A 120 4.01 9.23 6.61
CA VAL A 120 3.94 7.78 6.42
C VAL A 120 2.89 7.44 5.37
N TYR A 121 3.28 6.65 4.37
CA TYR A 121 2.39 6.05 3.38
C TYR A 121 2.36 4.54 3.58
N LEU A 122 1.17 3.99 3.77
CA LEU A 122 0.95 2.56 3.93
C LEU A 122 0.21 2.01 2.71
N PHE A 123 0.73 0.94 2.14
CA PHE A 123 0.12 0.22 1.02
C PHE A 123 -0.09 -1.23 1.43
N GLY A 124 -1.32 -1.74 1.31
CA GLY A 124 -1.58 -3.12 1.72
C GLY A 124 -2.99 -3.62 1.42
N LEU A 125 -3.22 -4.86 1.78
CA LEU A 125 -4.53 -5.50 1.73
C LEU A 125 -5.38 -5.04 2.92
N ASP A 126 -6.63 -4.69 2.68
CA ASP A 126 -7.60 -4.35 3.72
C ASP A 126 -8.27 -5.59 4.35
N GLY A 127 -8.22 -6.70 3.67
CA GLY A 127 -8.74 -7.97 4.15
C GLY A 127 -8.05 -9.15 3.48
N ASP A 128 -8.10 -10.29 4.13
CA ASP A 128 -7.65 -11.56 3.58
C ASP A 128 -8.70 -12.18 2.63
N PHE A 129 -8.44 -13.39 2.14
CA PHE A 129 -9.35 -14.11 1.25
C PHE A 129 -10.66 -14.56 1.91
N LYS A 130 -10.75 -14.54 3.25
CA LYS A 130 -11.96 -14.77 4.03
C LYS A 130 -12.72 -13.48 4.32
N GLN A 131 -12.22 -12.34 3.85
CA GLN A 131 -12.74 -11.00 4.14
C GLN A 131 -12.57 -10.60 5.61
N GLU A 132 -11.65 -11.25 6.32
CA GLU A 132 -11.27 -10.91 7.69
C GLU A 132 -10.17 -9.85 7.68
N LYS A 133 -10.07 -9.08 8.77
CA LYS A 133 -9.01 -8.09 8.96
C LYS A 133 -7.63 -8.73 8.80
N PHE A 134 -6.77 -8.11 8.01
CA PHE A 134 -5.42 -8.60 7.76
C PHE A 134 -4.37 -7.69 8.41
N GLY A 135 -3.72 -8.21 9.46
CA GLY A 135 -2.71 -7.46 10.21
C GLY A 135 -3.25 -6.22 10.92
N GLU A 136 -2.38 -5.24 11.13
CA GLU A 136 -2.66 -4.01 11.91
C GLU A 136 -3.02 -2.81 11.05
N LEU A 137 -2.92 -2.91 9.71
CA LEU A 137 -3.12 -1.79 8.79
C LEU A 137 -4.47 -1.09 8.99
N ILE A 138 -5.53 -1.87 9.14
CA ILE A 138 -6.91 -1.33 9.27
C ILE A 138 -7.13 -0.65 10.63
N ASP A 139 -6.37 -1.01 11.67
CA ASP A 139 -6.44 -0.37 12.97
C ASP A 139 -5.94 1.09 12.96
N LEU A 140 -5.24 1.47 11.89
CA LEU A 140 -4.72 2.82 11.69
C LEU A 140 -5.69 3.76 10.95
N LEU A 141 -6.79 3.24 10.38
CA LEU A 141 -7.76 4.06 9.64
C LEU A 141 -8.31 5.25 10.43
N PRO A 142 -8.65 5.14 11.74
CA PRO A 142 -9.15 6.28 12.51
C PRO A 142 -8.14 7.42 12.68
N MET A 143 -6.85 7.15 12.40
CA MET A 143 -5.75 8.11 12.56
C MET A 143 -5.22 8.59 11.21
N ALA A 144 -5.77 8.08 10.10
CA ALA A 144 -5.31 8.44 8.76
C ALA A 144 -5.82 9.81 8.34
N ASP A 145 -4.93 10.66 7.83
CA ASP A 145 -5.29 11.94 7.20
C ASP A 145 -5.94 11.70 5.84
N THR A 146 -5.52 10.65 5.13
CA THR A 146 -6.16 10.21 3.88
C THR A 146 -6.27 8.70 3.81
N TYR A 147 -7.38 8.23 3.26
CA TYR A 147 -7.62 6.83 2.97
C TYR A 147 -8.16 6.66 1.56
N VAL A 148 -7.51 5.78 0.80
CA VAL A 148 -7.94 5.42 -0.55
C VAL A 148 -8.05 3.91 -0.66
N LYS A 149 -9.21 3.43 -1.11
CA LYS A 149 -9.39 2.04 -1.50
C LYS A 149 -9.37 1.91 -3.02
N LEU A 150 -8.37 1.22 -3.54
CA LEU A 150 -8.21 0.89 -4.95
C LEU A 150 -9.01 -0.38 -5.29
N TYR A 151 -9.35 -0.50 -6.57
CA TYR A 151 -10.14 -1.62 -7.10
C TYR A 151 -9.42 -2.22 -8.31
N ALA A 152 -9.45 -3.53 -8.41
CA ALA A 152 -9.06 -4.23 -9.62
C ALA A 152 -10.27 -4.41 -10.56
N LYS A 153 -10.06 -5.08 -11.69
CA LYS A 153 -11.12 -5.46 -12.62
C LYS A 153 -11.48 -6.94 -12.39
N CYS A 154 -12.74 -7.21 -12.12
CA CYS A 154 -13.24 -8.57 -12.07
C CYS A 154 -13.40 -9.14 -13.49
N ALA A 155 -13.25 -10.46 -13.65
CA ALA A 155 -13.47 -11.13 -14.94
C ALA A 155 -14.85 -10.87 -15.55
N CYS A 156 -15.88 -10.62 -14.73
CA CYS A 156 -17.21 -10.23 -15.19
C CYS A 156 -17.32 -8.75 -15.63
N GLY A 157 -16.24 -7.97 -15.60
CA GLY A 157 -16.20 -6.56 -15.96
C GLY A 157 -16.50 -5.57 -14.83
N ALA A 158 -17.01 -6.01 -13.67
CA ALA A 158 -17.29 -5.16 -12.52
C ALA A 158 -16.01 -4.77 -11.74
N LYS A 159 -16.12 -3.77 -10.84
CA LYS A 159 -15.06 -3.44 -9.89
C LYS A 159 -14.85 -4.61 -8.92
N ALA A 160 -13.60 -5.09 -8.84
CA ALA A 160 -13.19 -6.12 -7.90
C ALA A 160 -12.71 -5.47 -6.60
N SER A 161 -13.31 -5.87 -5.48
CA SER A 161 -12.97 -5.40 -4.13
C SER A 161 -12.33 -6.48 -3.27
N PHE A 162 -12.31 -7.73 -3.74
CA PHE A 162 -11.92 -8.89 -2.95
C PHE A 162 -10.87 -9.72 -3.66
N SER A 163 -10.01 -10.36 -2.88
CA SER A 163 -9.06 -11.37 -3.36
C SER A 163 -9.66 -12.75 -3.11
N LYS A 164 -10.04 -13.46 -4.17
CA LYS A 164 -10.53 -14.84 -4.10
C LYS A 164 -9.36 -15.79 -4.26
N ARG A 165 -9.23 -16.74 -3.34
CA ARG A 165 -8.20 -17.77 -3.38
C ARG A 165 -8.65 -18.92 -4.28
N LEU A 166 -7.75 -19.40 -5.13
CA LEU A 166 -8.04 -20.48 -6.08
C LEU A 166 -7.60 -21.86 -5.57
N SER A 167 -6.69 -21.93 -4.59
CA SER A 167 -6.17 -23.18 -4.03
C SER A 167 -6.63 -23.43 -2.61
N ASN A 168 -6.72 -24.70 -2.21
CA ASN A 168 -6.99 -25.09 -0.83
C ASN A 168 -5.73 -25.10 0.06
N GLU A 169 -4.57 -24.78 -0.47
CA GLU A 169 -3.33 -24.75 0.31
C GLU A 169 -3.27 -23.54 1.22
N ILE A 170 -2.87 -23.75 2.49
CA ILE A 170 -2.77 -22.70 3.51
C ILE A 170 -1.42 -21.99 3.37
N LYS A 171 -1.14 -21.35 2.24
CA LYS A 171 0.00 -20.45 2.10
C LYS A 171 -0.51 -19.03 2.05
N GLN A 172 -0.14 -18.22 3.07
CA GLN A 172 -0.44 -16.77 3.09
C GLN A 172 0.26 -16.03 1.95
N TYR A 173 1.28 -16.64 1.37
CA TYR A 173 2.12 -16.14 0.29
C TYR A 173 2.11 -17.21 -0.81
N GLY A 174 1.17 -17.12 -1.69
CA GLY A 174 1.14 -17.94 -2.90
C GLY A 174 1.71 -17.20 -4.11
N PRO A 175 2.15 -17.92 -5.15
CA PRO A 175 2.41 -17.31 -6.45
C PRO A 175 1.16 -16.57 -6.95
N HIS A 176 1.34 -15.63 -7.88
CA HIS A 176 0.25 -14.76 -8.39
C HIS A 176 -0.97 -15.51 -8.94
N ASP A 177 -0.80 -16.76 -9.35
CA ASP A 177 -1.84 -17.66 -9.85
C ASP A 177 -2.75 -18.25 -8.75
N THR A 178 -2.42 -18.07 -7.48
CA THR A 178 -3.21 -18.58 -6.34
C THR A 178 -4.41 -17.68 -6.00
N TYR A 179 -4.41 -16.42 -6.43
CA TYR A 179 -5.46 -15.45 -6.14
C TYR A 179 -5.92 -14.71 -7.38
N ILE A 180 -7.21 -14.40 -7.43
CA ILE A 180 -7.81 -13.54 -8.45
C ILE A 180 -8.61 -12.42 -7.81
N PRO A 181 -8.66 -11.24 -8.45
CA PRO A 181 -9.53 -10.16 -8.01
C PRO A 181 -10.97 -10.43 -8.44
N VAL A 182 -11.91 -10.31 -7.50
CA VAL A 182 -13.34 -10.54 -7.78
C VAL A 182 -14.23 -9.45 -7.19
N CYS A 183 -15.38 -9.22 -7.85
CA CYS A 183 -16.46 -8.43 -7.27
C CYS A 183 -17.25 -9.27 -6.26
N ARG A 184 -18.17 -8.65 -5.53
CA ARG A 184 -19.00 -9.34 -4.52
C ARG A 184 -19.84 -10.48 -5.12
N ALA A 185 -20.38 -10.30 -6.31
CA ALA A 185 -21.19 -11.32 -6.96
C ALA A 185 -20.39 -12.55 -7.44
N CYS A 186 -19.09 -12.41 -7.71
CA CYS A 186 -18.21 -13.49 -8.14
C CYS A 186 -17.37 -14.08 -6.99
N LEU A 187 -17.54 -13.56 -5.78
CA LEU A 187 -16.82 -14.01 -4.59
C LEU A 187 -17.42 -15.33 -4.04
N SER A 188 -18.75 -15.45 -4.16
CA SER A 188 -19.53 -16.63 -3.78
C SER A 188 -19.17 -17.87 -4.57
#